data_d3905ff306eb097cc08357d674c5a59f
#
_entry.id   d3905ff306eb097cc08357d674c5a59f
#
_cell.length_a   1.000
_cell.length_b   1.000
_cell.length_c   1.000
_cell.angle_alpha   90.00
_cell.angle_beta   90.00
_cell.angle_gamma   90.00
#
_symmetry.space_group_name_H-M   'P 1'
#
loop_
_entity.id
_entity.type
_entity.pdbx_description
1 polymer ?
#
loop_
_entity_poly.entity_id
_entity_poly.type
_entity_poly.pdbx_seq_one_letter_code
_entity_poly.pdbx_strand_id
1 'polypeptide(L)'
;MNIVAIISQKGGAGKTTLALNLAIASELAGFPSAIFDLDPQASSMGWKDSRVDESPAVVSLHSARISHYLETARQGGAKLVIFDTAPHSQKDALEAAQVADIILI
;
A
#
# COMPACT_ATOMS: atom_id res chain seq x y z
N MET A 1 -7.95 -11.58 3.97
CA MET A 1 -7.12 -10.53 3.36
C MET A 1 -5.98 -10.20 4.30
N ASN A 2 -4.76 -10.30 3.81
CA ASN A 2 -3.57 -9.97 4.59
C ASN A 2 -3.20 -8.51 4.38
N ILE A 3 -2.74 -7.86 5.43
CA ILE A 3 -2.39 -6.44 5.41
C ILE A 3 -0.94 -6.29 5.85
N VAL A 4 -0.13 -5.66 4.99
CA VAL A 4 1.28 -5.41 5.25
C VAL A 4 1.50 -3.90 5.28
N ALA A 5 2.12 -3.40 6.33
CA ALA A 5 2.50 -1.98 6.41
C ALA A 5 4.01 -1.86 6.25
N ILE A 6 4.43 -1.01 5.33
CA ILE A 6 5.85 -0.70 5.13
C ILE A 6 6.10 0.66 5.75
N ILE A 7 6.92 0.69 6.79
CA ILE A 7 7.20 1.89 7.57
C ILE A 7 8.67 2.21 7.45
N SER A 8 8.98 3.45 7.07
CA SER A 8 10.35 3.92 6.97
C SER A 8 10.45 5.31 7.53
N GLN A 9 11.50 5.56 8.30
CA GLN A 9 11.79 6.88 8.82
C GLN A 9 12.55 7.73 7.81
N LYS A 10 13.09 7.11 6.77
CA LYS A 10 13.80 7.81 5.71
C LYS A 10 13.02 7.68 4.42
N GLY A 11 12.87 8.78 3.71
CA GLY A 11 12.30 8.77 2.38
C GLY A 11 13.20 8.02 1.42
N GLY A 12 12.67 7.59 0.30
CA GLY A 12 13.46 6.99 -0.74
C GLY A 12 12.72 5.98 -1.58
N ALA A 13 13.32 5.64 -2.71
CA ALA A 13 12.72 4.76 -3.71
C ALA A 13 12.61 3.31 -3.22
N GLY A 14 13.42 2.90 -2.23
CA GLY A 14 13.44 1.52 -1.76
C GLY A 14 12.12 1.06 -1.17
N LYS A 15 11.46 1.91 -0.39
CA LYS A 15 10.17 1.59 0.23
C LYS A 15 9.09 1.39 -0.85
N THR A 16 9.00 2.31 -1.79
CA THR A 16 8.03 2.23 -2.88
C THR A 16 8.33 1.02 -3.78
N THR A 17 9.59 0.78 -4.08
CA THR A 17 10.01 -0.38 -4.87
C THR A 17 9.60 -1.68 -4.18
N LEU A 18 9.78 -1.78 -2.87
CA LEU A 18 9.39 -2.97 -2.12
C LEU A 18 7.87 -3.17 -2.20
N ALA A 19 7.09 -2.11 -2.00
CA ALA A 19 5.63 -2.20 -2.08
C ALA A 19 5.17 -2.70 -3.45
N LEU A 20 5.73 -2.13 -4.52
CA LEU A 20 5.39 -2.53 -5.88
C LEU A 20 5.77 -3.98 -6.16
N ASN A 21 6.96 -4.39 -5.74
CA ASN A 21 7.42 -5.76 -5.98
C ASN A 21 6.58 -6.78 -5.23
N LEU A 22 6.18 -6.49 -3.99
CA LEU A 22 5.30 -7.37 -3.23
C LEU A 22 3.93 -7.49 -3.89
N ALA A 23 3.37 -6.37 -4.34
CA ALA A 23 2.07 -6.38 -5.00
C ALA A 23 2.11 -7.17 -6.30
N ILE A 24 3.14 -6.96 -7.11
CA ILE A 24 3.29 -7.68 -8.38
C ILE A 24 3.47 -9.18 -8.12
N ALA A 25 4.30 -9.55 -7.15
CA ALA A 25 4.49 -10.96 -6.80
C ALA A 25 3.19 -11.61 -6.37
N SER A 26 2.36 -10.91 -5.59
CA SER A 26 1.06 -11.39 -5.16
C SER A 26 0.14 -11.64 -6.36
N GLU A 27 0.09 -10.67 -7.29
CA GLU A 27 -0.74 -10.78 -8.49
C GLU A 27 -0.29 -11.97 -9.36
N LEU A 28 1.03 -12.14 -9.53
CA LEU A 28 1.56 -13.25 -10.31
C LEU A 28 1.26 -14.61 -9.68
N ALA A 29 1.10 -14.64 -8.35
CA ALA A 29 0.72 -15.86 -7.64
C ALA A 29 -0.79 -16.10 -7.66
N GLY A 30 -1.56 -15.23 -8.29
CA GLY A 30 -3.01 -15.38 -8.38
C GLY A 30 -3.78 -14.72 -7.24
N PHE A 31 -3.12 -13.88 -6.42
CA PHE A 31 -3.77 -13.19 -5.31
C PHE A 31 -3.91 -11.71 -5.61
N PRO A 32 -5.13 -11.21 -5.90
CA PRO A 32 -5.33 -9.80 -6.16
C PRO A 32 -4.82 -8.94 -5.01
N SER A 33 -4.13 -7.86 -5.33
CA SER A 33 -3.51 -6.99 -4.34
C SER A 33 -3.84 -5.52 -4.61
N ALA A 34 -3.67 -4.70 -3.57
CA ALA A 34 -3.82 -3.25 -3.66
C ALA A 34 -2.72 -2.59 -2.85
N ILE A 35 -2.27 -1.43 -3.31
CA ILE A 35 -1.34 -0.57 -2.58
C ILE A 35 -2.10 0.67 -2.14
N PHE A 36 -2.08 0.94 -0.84
CA PHE A 36 -2.65 2.14 -0.27
C PHE A 36 -1.49 3.10 0.02
N ASP A 37 -1.39 4.12 -0.82
CA ASP A 37 -0.30 5.09 -0.77
C ASP A 37 -0.69 6.24 0.16
N LEU A 38 -0.08 6.26 1.34
CA LEU A 38 -0.28 7.31 2.33
C LEU A 38 0.81 8.39 2.24
N ASP A 39 1.73 8.24 1.29
CA ASP A 39 2.83 9.18 1.11
C ASP A 39 2.36 10.37 0.27
N PRO A 40 2.50 11.62 0.78
CA PRO A 40 2.10 12.79 -0.01
C PRO A 40 2.87 12.94 -1.32
N GLN A 41 4.02 12.30 -1.46
CA GLN A 41 4.76 12.31 -2.73
C GLN A 41 4.09 11.46 -3.80
N ALA A 42 3.20 10.56 -3.43
CA ALA A 42 2.39 9.76 -4.34
C ALA A 42 3.23 8.97 -5.37
N SER A 43 4.40 8.47 -4.95
CA SER A 43 5.32 7.76 -5.85
C SER A 43 4.69 6.53 -6.49
N SER A 44 3.93 5.76 -5.71
CA SER A 44 3.26 4.55 -6.21
C SER A 44 2.16 4.91 -7.20
N MET A 45 1.42 5.98 -6.94
CA MET A 45 0.40 6.48 -7.87
C MET A 45 1.01 6.88 -9.21
N GLY A 46 2.15 7.60 -9.18
CA GLY A 46 2.84 7.98 -10.41
C GLY A 46 3.27 6.76 -11.21
N TRP A 47 3.75 5.72 -10.54
CA TRP A 47 4.12 4.47 -11.20
C TRP A 47 2.91 3.80 -11.83
N LYS A 48 1.77 3.77 -11.13
CA LYS A 48 0.54 3.19 -11.65
C LYS A 48 0.08 3.94 -12.90
N ASP A 49 0.13 5.25 -12.88
CA ASP A 49 -0.31 6.07 -14.01
C ASP A 49 0.51 5.80 -15.27
N SER A 50 1.75 5.33 -15.12
CA SER A 50 2.61 5.01 -16.26
C SER A 50 2.42 3.59 -16.79
N ARG A 51 1.60 2.76 -16.12
CA ARG A 51 1.37 1.36 -16.52
C ARG A 51 0.18 1.25 -17.47
N VAL A 52 0.27 0.29 -18.37
CA VAL A 52 -0.84 -0.13 -19.21
C VAL A 52 -1.81 -1.01 -18.44
N ASP A 53 -1.28 -1.88 -17.59
CA ASP A 53 -2.06 -2.83 -16.79
C ASP A 53 -2.54 -2.15 -15.50
N GLU A 54 -3.81 -2.30 -15.17
CA GLU A 54 -4.40 -1.69 -13.99
C GLU A 54 -4.15 -2.48 -12.70
N SER A 55 -3.64 -3.69 -12.78
CA SER A 55 -3.29 -4.48 -11.60
C SER A 55 -1.78 -4.40 -11.33
N PRO A 56 -1.36 -4.28 -10.05
CA PRO A 56 -2.19 -4.11 -8.86
C PRO A 56 -2.83 -2.72 -8.79
N ALA A 57 -3.94 -2.62 -8.07
CA ALA A 57 -4.59 -1.34 -7.84
C ALA A 57 -3.73 -0.48 -6.90
N VAL A 58 -3.56 0.78 -7.25
CA VAL A 58 -2.84 1.74 -6.41
C VAL A 58 -3.76 2.91 -6.11
N VAL A 59 -3.97 3.19 -4.83
CA VAL A 59 -4.86 4.26 -4.39
C VAL A 59 -4.11 5.17 -3.43
N SER A 60 -4.07 6.46 -3.73
CA SER A 60 -3.55 7.45 -2.80
C SER A 60 -4.70 7.90 -1.89
N LEU A 61 -4.49 7.82 -0.58
CA LEU A 61 -5.56 8.15 0.36
C LEU A 61 -4.99 8.74 1.65
N HIS A 62 -5.85 9.47 2.33
CA HIS A 62 -5.56 10.01 3.64
C HIS A 62 -5.80 8.93 4.70
N SER A 63 -4.99 8.93 5.76
CA SER A 63 -5.08 7.91 6.82
C SER A 63 -6.46 7.82 7.46
N ALA A 64 -7.21 8.92 7.50
CA ALA A 64 -8.58 8.93 8.03
C ALA A 64 -9.54 8.04 7.22
N ARG A 65 -9.18 7.66 6.00
CA ARG A 65 -10.03 6.87 5.11
C ARG A 65 -9.62 5.40 5.05
N ILE A 66 -8.65 4.99 5.86
CA ILE A 66 -8.12 3.61 5.81
C ILE A 66 -9.21 2.57 5.97
N SER A 67 -10.05 2.70 6.99
CA SER A 67 -11.10 1.68 7.26
C SER A 67 -12.06 1.53 6.09
N HIS A 68 -12.46 2.65 5.50
CA HIS A 68 -13.35 2.64 4.35
C HIS A 68 -12.73 1.91 3.16
N TYR A 69 -11.48 2.24 2.83
CA TYR A 69 -10.81 1.64 1.69
C TYR A 69 -10.47 0.17 1.92
N LEU A 70 -10.18 -0.23 3.16
CA LEU A 70 -9.96 -1.64 3.48
C LEU A 70 -11.22 -2.46 3.23
N GLU A 71 -12.38 -1.93 3.62
CA GLU A 71 -13.64 -2.62 3.38
C GLU A 71 -13.93 -2.72 1.89
N THR A 72 -13.68 -1.65 1.15
CA THR A 72 -13.85 -1.65 -0.31
C THR A 72 -12.93 -2.70 -0.96
N ALA A 73 -11.68 -2.78 -0.52
CA ALA A 73 -10.73 -3.76 -1.05
C ALA A 73 -11.19 -5.18 -0.75
N ARG A 74 -11.68 -5.42 0.47
CA ARG A 74 -12.18 -6.74 0.88
C ARG A 74 -13.36 -7.16 0.01
N GLN A 75 -14.31 -6.26 -0.20
CA GLN A 75 -15.48 -6.52 -1.05
C GLN A 75 -15.09 -6.74 -2.50
N GLY A 76 -14.03 -6.08 -2.96
CA GLY A 76 -13.52 -6.24 -4.31
C GLY A 76 -12.67 -7.50 -4.52
N GLY A 77 -12.46 -8.30 -3.49
CA GLY A 77 -11.72 -9.56 -3.61
C GLY A 77 -10.22 -9.46 -3.40
N ALA A 78 -9.72 -8.35 -2.88
CA ALA A 78 -8.29 -8.22 -2.59
C ALA A 78 -7.84 -9.25 -1.55
N LYS A 79 -6.69 -9.86 -1.78
CA LYS A 79 -6.11 -10.84 -0.86
C LYS A 79 -4.91 -10.27 -0.11
N LEU A 80 -4.33 -9.19 -0.63
CA LEU A 80 -3.19 -8.50 -0.02
C LEU A 80 -3.39 -7.01 -0.16
N VAL A 81 -3.21 -6.28 0.93
CA VAL A 81 -3.17 -4.82 0.92
C VAL A 81 -1.84 -4.39 1.51
N ILE A 82 -1.14 -3.49 0.84
CA ILE A 82 0.14 -2.97 1.26
C ILE A 82 0.00 -1.48 1.51
N PHE A 83 0.33 -1.06 2.73
CA PHE A 83 0.41 0.37 3.06
C PHE A 83 1.81 0.87 2.80
N ASP A 84 1.92 1.90 1.97
CA ASP A 84 3.14 2.64 1.73
C ASP A 84 3.05 3.94 2.51
N THR A 85 3.71 4.00 3.68
CA THR A 85 3.56 5.13 4.59
C THR A 85 4.53 6.25 4.25
N ALA A 86 4.13 7.48 4.61
CA ALA A 86 4.98 8.65 4.41
C ALA A 86 6.15 8.63 5.40
N PRO A 87 7.36 8.99 4.96
CA PRO A 87 8.46 9.18 5.88
C PRO A 87 8.14 10.32 6.84
N HIS A 88 8.53 10.17 8.08
CA HIS A 88 8.34 11.16 9.16
C HIS A 88 6.88 11.40 9.55
N SER A 89 5.94 10.63 9.05
CA SER A 89 4.53 10.73 9.47
C SER A 89 4.23 9.66 10.51
N GLN A 90 4.41 10.01 11.78
CA GLN A 90 4.17 9.06 12.86
C GLN A 90 2.70 8.68 12.96
N LYS A 91 1.80 9.61 12.69
CA LYS A 91 0.37 9.35 12.74
C LYS A 91 -0.04 8.29 11.70
N ASP A 92 0.40 8.47 10.46
CA ASP A 92 0.05 7.54 9.39
C ASP A 92 0.67 6.16 9.65
N ALA A 93 1.92 6.13 10.10
CA ALA A 93 2.59 4.88 10.43
C ALA A 93 1.86 4.14 11.55
N LEU A 94 1.43 4.85 12.59
CA LEU A 94 0.71 4.24 13.70
C LEU A 94 -0.63 3.67 13.24
N GLU A 95 -1.39 4.43 12.47
CA GLU A 95 -2.69 3.99 11.99
C GLU A 95 -2.56 2.77 11.08
N ALA A 96 -1.57 2.76 10.19
CA ALA A 96 -1.29 1.60 9.34
C ALA A 96 -0.88 0.39 10.18
N ALA A 97 -0.02 0.59 11.17
CA ALA A 97 0.46 -0.49 12.02
C ALA A 97 -0.66 -1.13 12.84
N GLN A 98 -1.66 -0.35 13.25
CA GLN A 98 -2.77 -0.86 14.05
C GLN A 98 -3.63 -1.87 13.30
N VAL A 99 -3.69 -1.78 11.98
CA VAL A 99 -4.52 -2.67 11.16
C VAL A 99 -3.69 -3.71 10.41
N ALA A 100 -2.37 -3.62 10.44
CA ALA A 100 -1.50 -4.52 9.69
C ALA A 100 -1.32 -5.86 10.40
N ASP A 101 -1.25 -6.91 9.58
CA ASP A 101 -0.87 -8.25 10.06
C ASP A 101 0.65 -8.37 10.16
N ILE A 102 1.38 -7.69 9.28
CA ILE A 102 2.84 -7.70 9.21
C ILE A 102 3.32 -6.27 9.04
N ILE A 103 4.36 -5.91 9.77
CA ILE A 103 4.99 -4.60 9.67
C ILE A 103 6.43 -4.82 9.22
N LEU A 104 6.80 -4.17 8.11
CA LEU A 104 8.17 -4.17 7.58
C LEU A 104 8.79 -2.79 7.85
N ILE A 105 9.97 -2.80 8.42
CA ILE A 105 10.67 -1.57 8.80
C ILE A 105 11.99 -1.46 8.03
#